data_635e5965d2ddc2796fa8eb85e5e17640
#
_entry.id   635e5965d2ddc2796fa8eb85e5e17640
#
_cell.length_a   1.000
_cell.length_b   1.000
_cell.length_c   1.000
_cell.angle_alpha   90.00
_cell.angle_beta   90.00
_cell.angle_gamma   90.00
#
_symmetry.space_group_name_H-M   'P 1'
#
loop_
_entity.id
_entity.type
_entity.pdbx_description
1 polymer ?
#
loop_
_entity_poly.entity_id
_entity_poly.type
_entity_poly.pdbx_seq_one_letter_code
_entity_poly.pdbx_strand_id
1 'polypeptide(L)'
;MKNTIKTFSVAALSALLVLGMYSFRTTTTTQDKPVVYEYKQFSTIESVIPGGLGRSRILTTDDGGQLLEKELKNFYSLVGINFGNIANNDRAIVDRINGYAEDGWELLQVTTGSHSQQSEGNSSGGLFLTRYVFRRVKSNS
;
A
#
# COMPACT_ATOMS: atom_id res chain seq x y z
N MET A 1 24.15 23.70 67.56
CA MET A 1 24.20 22.59 66.58
C MET A 1 22.82 21.96 66.23
N LYS A 2 21.90 21.80 67.14
CA LYS A 2 20.56 21.18 66.85
C LYS A 2 19.67 22.00 65.91
N ASN A 3 19.77 23.31 65.87
CA ASN A 3 18.89 24.17 65.03
C ASN A 3 19.38 24.26 63.55
N THR A 4 20.70 24.18 63.34
CA THR A 4 21.29 24.18 61.99
C THR A 4 20.98 22.92 61.20
N ILE A 5 20.86 21.77 61.88
CA ILE A 5 20.48 20.50 61.22
C ILE A 5 19.01 20.52 60.80
N LYS A 6 18.12 21.13 61.58
CA LYS A 6 16.68 21.24 61.20
C LYS A 6 16.46 22.16 60.01
N THR A 7 17.20 23.29 59.92
CA THR A 7 17.11 24.22 58.77
C THR A 7 17.67 23.60 57.50
N PHE A 8 18.76 22.82 57.56
CA PHE A 8 19.29 22.09 56.40
C PHE A 8 18.31 21.00 55.90
N SER A 9 17.67 20.28 56.80
CA SER A 9 16.68 19.24 56.41
C SER A 9 15.47 19.83 55.71
N VAL A 10 14.95 20.97 56.18
CA VAL A 10 13.81 21.65 55.52
C VAL A 10 14.16 22.21 54.19
N ALA A 11 15.36 22.80 54.02
CA ALA A 11 15.82 23.31 52.74
C ALA A 11 16.04 22.18 51.69
N ALA A 12 16.58 21.04 52.11
CA ALA A 12 16.75 19.88 51.25
C ALA A 12 15.41 19.27 50.78
N LEU A 13 14.42 19.21 51.68
CA LEU A 13 13.11 18.69 51.37
C LEU A 13 12.32 19.59 50.42
N SER A 14 12.44 20.93 50.57
CA SER A 14 11.83 21.89 49.64
C SER A 14 12.48 21.88 48.28
N ALA A 15 13.81 21.72 48.17
CA ALA A 15 14.49 21.58 46.88
C ALA A 15 14.10 20.31 46.13
N LEU A 16 13.90 19.19 46.84
CA LEU A 16 13.40 17.95 46.25
C LEU A 16 11.95 18.05 45.73
N LEU A 17 11.09 18.78 46.47
CA LEU A 17 9.73 19.06 46.03
C LEU A 17 9.65 19.92 44.76
N VAL A 18 10.50 20.95 44.69
CA VAL A 18 10.57 21.82 43.51
C VAL A 18 11.11 21.05 42.28
N LEU A 19 12.14 20.23 42.48
CA LEU A 19 12.66 19.35 41.40
C LEU A 19 11.62 18.31 40.95
N GLY A 20 10.82 17.75 41.88
CA GLY A 20 9.71 16.85 41.56
C GLY A 20 8.64 17.53 40.69
N MET A 21 8.29 18.79 40.99
CA MET A 21 7.31 19.54 40.19
C MET A 21 7.80 19.89 38.80
N TYR A 22 9.10 20.08 38.59
CA TYR A 22 9.68 20.28 37.25
C TYR A 22 9.68 18.99 36.40
N SER A 23 9.71 17.84 37.03
CA SER A 23 9.62 16.54 36.32
C SER A 23 8.21 16.22 35.77
N PHE A 24 7.18 16.86 36.28
CA PHE A 24 5.79 16.77 35.78
C PHE A 24 5.46 17.90 34.79
N ARG A 25 6.42 18.42 34.03
CA ARG A 25 6.07 19.17 32.84
C ARG A 25 5.38 18.18 31.91
N THR A 26 4.05 18.20 31.91
CA THR A 26 3.25 17.64 30.84
C THR A 26 3.82 18.15 29.54
N THR A 27 4.50 17.29 28.81
CA THR A 27 4.79 17.50 27.40
C THR A 27 3.40 17.68 26.78
N THR A 28 3.04 18.93 26.47
CA THR A 28 1.85 19.19 25.67
C THR A 28 2.13 18.50 24.35
N THR A 29 1.68 17.27 24.22
CA THR A 29 1.65 16.58 22.94
C THR A 29 0.74 17.47 22.12
N THR A 30 1.32 18.26 21.24
CA THR A 30 0.58 18.88 20.12
C THR A 30 -0.14 17.69 19.50
N GLN A 31 -1.44 17.64 19.63
CA GLN A 31 -2.26 16.60 19.02
C GLN A 31 -2.19 16.91 17.53
N ASP A 32 -1.19 16.31 16.87
CA ASP A 32 -1.06 16.43 15.42
C ASP A 32 -2.39 15.99 14.81
N LYS A 33 -2.94 16.83 13.94
CA LYS A 33 -4.18 16.48 13.24
C LYS A 33 -3.98 15.12 12.59
N PRO A 34 -4.97 14.22 12.68
CA PRO A 34 -4.86 12.90 12.08
C PRO A 34 -4.54 13.03 10.61
N VAL A 35 -3.51 12.33 10.15
CA VAL A 35 -3.14 12.29 8.75
C VAL A 35 -4.24 11.57 8.00
N VAL A 36 -4.86 12.26 7.04
CA VAL A 36 -5.90 11.70 6.16
C VAL A 36 -5.24 11.23 4.88
N TYR A 37 -5.58 10.01 4.45
CA TYR A 37 -5.09 9.44 3.21
C TYR A 37 -6.20 9.38 2.16
N GLU A 38 -5.82 9.49 0.91
CA GLU A 38 -6.64 9.10 -0.23
C GLU A 38 -6.04 7.84 -0.86
N TYR A 39 -6.87 7.08 -1.55
CA TYR A 39 -6.51 5.77 -2.08
C TYR A 39 -6.85 5.67 -3.56
N LYS A 40 -6.03 4.93 -4.27
CA LYS A 40 -6.21 4.62 -5.69
C LYS A 40 -5.83 3.16 -5.92
N GLN A 41 -6.42 2.52 -6.91
CA GLN A 41 -6.03 1.16 -7.28
C GLN A 41 -6.05 0.95 -8.78
N PHE A 42 -5.29 -0.03 -9.22
CA PHE A 42 -5.53 -0.72 -10.47
C PHE A 42 -5.51 -2.23 -10.25
N SER A 43 -6.07 -2.97 -11.20
CA SER A 43 -6.07 -4.43 -11.17
C SER A 43 -5.51 -4.99 -12.46
N THR A 44 -4.84 -6.14 -12.39
CA THR A 44 -4.52 -6.93 -13.57
C THR A 44 -5.37 -8.17 -13.62
N ILE A 45 -5.87 -8.52 -14.80
CA ILE A 45 -6.40 -9.83 -15.10
C ILE A 45 -5.40 -10.49 -16.03
N GLU A 46 -4.89 -11.64 -15.63
CA GLU A 46 -3.96 -12.42 -16.42
C GLU A 46 -4.54 -13.80 -16.69
N SER A 47 -4.69 -14.09 -17.95
CA SER A 47 -5.37 -15.31 -18.42
C SER A 47 -4.38 -16.39 -18.79
N VAL A 48 -4.64 -17.59 -18.29
CA VAL A 48 -3.87 -18.82 -18.55
C VAL A 48 -4.68 -19.76 -19.43
N ILE A 49 -5.36 -19.24 -20.46
CA ILE A 49 -6.14 -20.03 -21.40
C ILE A 49 -5.24 -20.49 -22.55
N PRO A 50 -5.13 -21.81 -22.82
CA PRO A 50 -4.38 -22.32 -23.96
C PRO A 50 -4.90 -21.75 -25.29
N GLY A 51 -4.02 -21.68 -26.29
CA GLY A 51 -4.35 -21.19 -27.63
C GLY A 51 -4.43 -19.67 -27.77
N GLY A 52 -4.02 -18.89 -26.74
CA GLY A 52 -3.95 -17.43 -26.83
C GLY A 52 -5.28 -16.70 -26.83
N LEU A 53 -6.38 -17.39 -26.51
CA LEU A 53 -7.75 -16.84 -26.51
C LEU A 53 -8.09 -16.06 -25.24
N GLY A 54 -7.17 -15.98 -24.28
CA GLY A 54 -7.36 -15.27 -23.02
C GLY A 54 -7.43 -13.75 -23.20
N ARG A 55 -8.06 -13.06 -22.26
CA ARG A 55 -8.21 -11.61 -22.26
C ARG A 55 -7.46 -11.00 -21.07
N SER A 56 -6.12 -10.99 -21.17
CA SER A 56 -5.27 -10.35 -20.14
C SER A 56 -5.31 -8.83 -20.30
N ARG A 57 -5.42 -8.09 -19.17
CA ARG A 57 -5.54 -6.63 -19.21
C ARG A 57 -5.21 -5.97 -17.87
N ILE A 58 -4.85 -4.70 -17.90
CA ILE A 58 -4.84 -3.81 -16.75
C ILE A 58 -6.18 -3.07 -16.74
N LEU A 59 -6.82 -3.04 -15.58
CA LEU A 59 -8.07 -2.32 -15.31
C LEU A 59 -7.79 -1.17 -14.35
N THR A 60 -8.23 0.03 -14.73
CA THR A 60 -8.14 1.24 -13.91
C THR A 60 -9.48 1.96 -13.98
N THR A 61 -9.80 2.72 -12.95
CA THR A 61 -10.94 3.62 -12.95
C THR A 61 -10.41 5.05 -12.97
N ASP A 62 -10.94 5.91 -13.82
CA ASP A 62 -10.64 7.34 -13.79
C ASP A 62 -11.38 8.03 -12.64
N ASP A 63 -11.15 9.33 -12.46
CA ASP A 63 -11.76 10.13 -11.39
C ASP A 63 -13.29 10.29 -11.58
N GLY A 64 -13.80 10.04 -12.77
CA GLY A 64 -15.24 10.01 -13.10
C GLY A 64 -15.90 8.66 -12.87
N GLY A 65 -15.12 7.62 -12.47
CA GLY A 65 -15.60 6.27 -12.26
C GLY A 65 -15.67 5.44 -13.56
N GLN A 66 -15.18 5.95 -14.68
CA GLN A 66 -15.15 5.23 -15.94
C GLN A 66 -14.03 4.19 -15.93
N LEU A 67 -14.35 2.96 -16.37
CA LEU A 67 -13.39 1.88 -16.51
C LEU A 67 -12.46 2.15 -17.70
N LEU A 68 -11.18 2.16 -17.45
CA LEU A 68 -10.12 2.23 -18.46
C LEU A 68 -9.41 0.88 -18.53
N GLU A 69 -9.23 0.37 -19.73
CA GLU A 69 -8.57 -0.90 -19.99
C GLU A 69 -7.31 -0.72 -20.83
N LYS A 70 -6.23 -1.41 -20.43
CA LYS A 70 -5.03 -1.57 -21.24
C LYS A 70 -4.79 -3.06 -21.47
N GLU A 71 -4.72 -3.46 -22.73
CA GLU A 71 -4.47 -4.86 -23.10
C GLU A 71 -3.10 -5.33 -22.61
N LEU A 72 -3.07 -6.54 -22.06
CA LEU A 72 -1.88 -7.32 -21.76
C LEU A 72 -1.83 -8.54 -22.69
N LYS A 73 -0.65 -9.13 -22.81
CA LYS A 73 -0.46 -10.35 -23.59
C LYS A 73 -0.86 -11.58 -22.80
N ASN A 74 -1.39 -12.60 -23.44
CA ASN A 74 -1.70 -13.87 -22.79
C ASN A 74 -0.43 -14.65 -22.46
N PHE A 75 -0.45 -15.38 -21.33
CA PHE A 75 0.67 -16.22 -20.92
C PHE A 75 0.95 -17.36 -21.91
N TYR A 76 -0.10 -17.88 -22.54
CA TYR A 76 0.01 -18.95 -23.51
C TYR A 76 -0.11 -18.45 -24.94
N SER A 77 0.73 -19.02 -25.80
CA SER A 77 0.61 -18.98 -27.25
C SER A 77 0.12 -20.36 -27.75
N LEU A 78 0.02 -20.52 -29.07
CA LEU A 78 -0.33 -21.80 -29.69
C LEU A 78 0.68 -22.92 -29.37
N VAL A 79 1.92 -22.57 -29.02
CA VAL A 79 3.01 -23.51 -28.77
C VAL A 79 3.37 -23.66 -27.29
N GLY A 80 2.59 -23.11 -26.37
CA GLY A 80 2.81 -23.20 -24.92
C GLY A 80 3.06 -21.86 -24.23
N ILE A 81 3.76 -21.89 -23.09
CA ILE A 81 4.06 -20.67 -22.29
C ILE A 81 4.94 -19.72 -23.10
N ASN A 82 4.52 -18.47 -23.17
CA ASN A 82 5.25 -17.41 -23.85
C ASN A 82 5.92 -16.47 -22.83
N PHE A 83 7.17 -16.72 -22.52
CA PHE A 83 7.94 -15.92 -21.57
C PHE A 83 8.15 -14.48 -22.03
N GLY A 84 8.17 -14.22 -23.34
CA GLY A 84 8.21 -12.86 -23.88
C GLY A 84 6.96 -12.06 -23.58
N ASN A 85 5.78 -12.70 -23.60
CA ASN A 85 4.54 -12.07 -23.20
C ASN A 85 4.52 -11.75 -21.71
N ILE A 86 5.00 -12.67 -20.87
CA ILE A 86 5.11 -12.45 -19.42
C ILE A 86 6.01 -11.24 -19.15
N ALA A 87 7.21 -11.21 -19.72
CA ALA A 87 8.14 -10.10 -19.55
C ALA A 87 7.56 -8.74 -20.02
N ASN A 88 6.77 -8.74 -21.11
CA ASN A 88 6.10 -7.54 -21.58
C ASN A 88 5.00 -7.07 -20.63
N ASN A 89 4.24 -8.01 -20.03
CA ASN A 89 3.23 -7.71 -19.02
C ASN A 89 3.87 -7.14 -17.76
N ASP A 90 4.94 -7.78 -17.26
CA ASP A 90 5.67 -7.32 -16.07
C ASP A 90 6.16 -5.87 -16.25
N ARG A 91 6.72 -5.57 -17.44
CA ARG A 91 7.14 -4.21 -17.78
C ARG A 91 5.97 -3.24 -17.76
N ALA A 92 4.84 -3.60 -18.37
CA ALA A 92 3.65 -2.74 -18.43
C ALA A 92 3.07 -2.49 -17.02
N ILE A 93 3.15 -3.48 -16.11
CA ILE A 93 2.73 -3.35 -14.72
C ILE A 93 3.68 -2.43 -13.95
N VAL A 94 5.01 -2.63 -14.10
CA VAL A 94 6.01 -1.78 -13.45
C VAL A 94 5.91 -0.34 -13.93
N ASP A 95 5.73 -0.11 -15.24
CA ASP A 95 5.53 1.23 -15.79
C ASP A 95 4.30 1.92 -15.17
N ARG A 96 3.23 1.15 -14.92
CA ARG A 96 2.02 1.68 -14.25
C ARG A 96 2.28 2.03 -12.78
N ILE A 97 3.03 1.19 -12.06
CA ILE A 97 3.43 1.45 -10.67
C ILE A 97 4.29 2.72 -10.61
N ASN A 98 5.29 2.84 -11.50
CA ASN A 98 6.17 4.00 -11.56
C ASN A 98 5.39 5.28 -11.88
N GLY A 99 4.44 5.26 -12.82
CA GLY A 99 3.60 6.40 -13.11
C GLY A 99 2.78 6.86 -11.89
N TYR A 100 2.28 5.94 -11.07
CA TYR A 100 1.60 6.31 -9.83
C TYR A 100 2.59 6.87 -8.80
N ALA A 101 3.81 6.32 -8.72
CA ALA A 101 4.83 6.84 -7.81
C ALA A 101 5.29 8.26 -8.19
N GLU A 102 5.41 8.56 -9.48
CA GLU A 102 5.69 9.91 -10.00
C GLU A 102 4.60 10.93 -9.61
N ASP A 103 3.34 10.47 -9.53
CA ASP A 103 2.19 11.27 -9.04
C ASP A 103 2.11 11.33 -7.50
N GLY A 104 3.11 10.82 -6.78
CA GLY A 104 3.18 10.83 -5.32
C GLY A 104 2.39 9.74 -4.61
N TRP A 105 1.95 8.69 -5.34
CA TRP A 105 1.27 7.55 -4.74
C TRP A 105 2.26 6.50 -4.25
N GLU A 106 2.07 6.03 -3.02
CA GLU A 106 2.83 4.94 -2.41
C GLU A 106 2.07 3.62 -2.60
N LEU A 107 2.74 2.57 -3.08
CA LEU A 107 2.17 1.22 -3.14
C LEU A 107 2.00 0.68 -1.72
N LEU A 108 0.74 0.49 -1.31
CA LEU A 108 0.39 0.04 0.03
C LEU A 108 0.27 -1.48 0.12
N GLN A 109 -0.38 -2.08 -0.86
CA GLN A 109 -0.71 -3.51 -0.83
C GLN A 109 -0.87 -4.09 -2.22
N VAL A 110 -0.45 -5.35 -2.37
CA VAL A 110 -0.73 -6.18 -3.54
C VAL A 110 -1.42 -7.46 -3.08
N THR A 111 -2.53 -7.79 -3.72
CA THR A 111 -3.30 -9.00 -3.40
C THR A 111 -3.66 -9.73 -4.68
N THR A 112 -3.40 -11.02 -4.72
CA THR A 112 -3.72 -11.87 -5.88
C THR A 112 -4.74 -12.93 -5.49
N GLY A 113 -5.75 -13.08 -6.33
CA GLY A 113 -6.68 -14.20 -6.32
C GLY A 113 -6.61 -14.96 -7.64
N SER A 114 -6.79 -16.27 -7.60
CA SER A 114 -6.85 -17.11 -8.79
C SER A 114 -8.20 -17.82 -8.88
N HIS A 115 -8.67 -18.02 -10.10
CA HIS A 115 -9.83 -18.84 -10.41
C HIS A 115 -9.44 -19.83 -11.50
N SER A 116 -9.56 -21.13 -11.20
CA SER A 116 -9.37 -22.18 -12.19
C SER A 116 -10.73 -22.55 -12.79
N GLN A 117 -10.83 -22.53 -14.11
CA GLN A 117 -11.99 -23.03 -14.81
C GLN A 117 -11.72 -24.47 -15.22
N GLN A 118 -12.41 -25.40 -14.61
CA GLN A 118 -12.39 -26.81 -15.01
C GLN A 118 -13.47 -26.98 -16.07
N SER A 119 -13.06 -27.22 -17.31
CA SER A 119 -13.97 -27.59 -18.40
C SER A 119 -14.02 -29.10 -18.50
N GLU A 120 -15.20 -29.68 -18.73
CA GLU A 120 -15.36 -31.10 -19.12
C GLU A 120 -14.71 -31.30 -20.49
N GLY A 121 -13.46 -31.72 -20.49
CA GLY A 121 -12.60 -31.85 -21.67
C GLY A 121 -11.29 -31.10 -21.47
N ASN A 122 -10.23 -31.69 -21.77
CA ASN A 122 -8.79 -31.43 -21.61
C ASN A 122 -8.23 -29.98 -21.69
N SER A 123 -9.02 -28.94 -21.53
CA SER A 123 -8.56 -27.54 -21.50
C SER A 123 -8.82 -26.90 -20.13
N SER A 124 -7.87 -27.04 -19.23
CA SER A 124 -7.86 -26.26 -17.98
C SER A 124 -7.42 -24.82 -18.28
N GLY A 125 -8.34 -23.89 -18.11
CA GLY A 125 -8.05 -22.45 -18.15
C GLY A 125 -8.10 -21.86 -16.76
N GLY A 126 -7.51 -20.69 -16.56
CA GLY A 126 -7.53 -19.96 -15.29
C GLY A 126 -7.35 -18.46 -15.48
N LEU A 127 -7.75 -17.74 -14.46
CA LEU A 127 -7.54 -16.29 -14.35
C LEU A 127 -6.81 -16.00 -13.06
N PHE A 128 -5.84 -15.10 -13.13
CA PHE A 128 -5.26 -14.43 -11.98
C PHE A 128 -5.77 -13.00 -11.96
N LEU A 129 -6.34 -12.60 -10.82
CA LEU A 129 -6.72 -11.21 -10.57
C LEU A 129 -5.82 -10.66 -9.50
N THR A 130 -4.96 -9.71 -9.85
CA THR A 130 -4.09 -9.02 -8.89
C THR A 130 -4.58 -7.59 -8.73
N ARG A 131 -4.72 -7.14 -7.48
CA ARG A 131 -5.05 -5.76 -7.12
C ARG A 131 -3.86 -5.07 -6.51
N TYR A 132 -3.55 -3.88 -7.01
CA TYR A 132 -2.49 -3.00 -6.54
C TYR A 132 -3.15 -1.78 -5.91
N VAL A 133 -3.03 -1.64 -4.59
CA VAL A 133 -3.62 -0.54 -3.82
C VAL A 133 -2.55 0.46 -3.46
N PHE A 134 -2.81 1.73 -3.71
CA PHE A 134 -1.93 2.85 -3.44
C PHE A 134 -2.59 3.82 -2.49
N ARG A 135 -1.76 4.56 -1.75
CA ARG A 135 -2.18 5.68 -0.92
C ARG A 135 -1.27 6.88 -1.12
N ARG A 136 -1.78 8.05 -0.81
CA ARG A 136 -0.97 9.26 -0.55
C ARG A 136 -1.65 10.11 0.50
N VAL A 137 -0.91 10.98 1.13
CA VAL A 137 -1.48 11.95 2.07
C VAL A 137 -2.39 12.89 1.30
N LYS A 138 -3.64 13.01 1.76
CA LYS A 138 -4.61 13.91 1.14
C LYS A 138 -4.17 15.36 1.36
N SER A 139 -3.94 16.09 0.29
CA SER A 139 -3.67 17.54 0.36
C SER A 139 -4.90 18.26 0.89
N ASN A 140 -4.73 19.06 1.94
CA ASN A 140 -5.76 19.98 2.39
C ASN A 140 -5.77 21.15 1.38
N SER A 141 -6.63 21.08 0.40
CA SER A 141 -6.96 22.24 -0.45
C SER A 141 -7.98 23.14 0.22
#